data_dc14ed0f45c49dbe7c55b0be3e4690de
#
_entry.id   dc14ed0f45c49dbe7c55b0be3e4690de
#
_cell.length_a   1.000
_cell.length_b   1.000
_cell.length_c   1.000
_cell.angle_alpha   90.00
_cell.angle_beta   90.00
_cell.angle_gamma   90.00
#
_symmetry.space_group_name_H-M   'P 1'
#
loop_
_entity.id
_entity.type
_entity.pdbx_description
1 polymer ?
#
loop_
_entity_poly.entity_id
_entity_poly.type
_entity_poly.pdbx_seq_one_letter_code
_entity_poly.pdbx_strand_id
1 'polypeptide(L)'
;IELACQRMTDEEIDQLEQRQNAFKNAIHKGNAMNIAETDEAFHDVIYLGTGNDKLVQILNNLREQMYRYRLEYIKDEDKRQILVVEHEHILAAIKTRNIAEAKNAAREHIDNQEITVSKNIKEQEDVQPVRGRGRR
;
A
#
# COMPACT_ATOMS: atom_id res chain seq x y z
N ILE A 1 4.70 0.38 -11.69
CA ILE A 1 5.11 -1.02 -11.52
C ILE A 1 5.82 -1.58 -12.75
N GLU A 2 5.37 -1.24 -13.95
CA GLU A 2 6.00 -1.70 -15.19
C GLU A 2 7.48 -1.28 -15.29
N LEU A 3 7.77 -0.02 -15.04
CA LEU A 3 9.15 0.48 -15.03
C LEU A 3 10.01 -0.20 -13.96
N ALA A 4 9.47 -0.39 -12.76
CA ALA A 4 10.16 -1.08 -11.69
C ALA A 4 10.49 -2.53 -12.09
N CYS A 5 9.54 -3.24 -12.67
CA CYS A 5 9.71 -4.61 -13.14
C CYS A 5 10.84 -4.73 -14.19
N GLN A 6 11.00 -3.70 -15.04
CA GLN A 6 12.04 -3.65 -16.05
C GLN A 6 13.40 -3.21 -15.52
N ARG A 7 13.43 -2.25 -14.58
CA ARG A 7 14.62 -1.49 -14.21
C ARG A 7 15.25 -1.87 -12.87
N MET A 8 14.49 -2.49 -11.96
CA MET A 8 15.03 -2.88 -10.67
C MET A 8 16.23 -3.82 -10.83
N THR A 9 17.28 -3.53 -10.10
CA THR A 9 18.46 -4.43 -10.01
C THR A 9 18.12 -5.62 -9.13
N ASP A 10 18.90 -6.69 -9.22
CA ASP A 10 18.75 -7.86 -8.35
C ASP A 10 18.91 -7.48 -6.88
N GLU A 11 19.80 -6.54 -6.57
CA GLU A 11 20.00 -6.01 -5.21
C GLU A 11 18.76 -5.26 -4.70
N GLU A 12 18.12 -4.46 -5.54
CA GLU A 12 16.88 -3.76 -5.20
C GLU A 12 15.72 -4.74 -5.00
N ILE A 13 15.66 -5.80 -5.78
CA ILE A 13 14.68 -6.88 -5.59
C ILE A 13 14.91 -7.60 -4.25
N ASP A 14 16.16 -7.86 -3.88
CA ASP A 14 16.50 -8.42 -2.57
C ASP A 14 16.08 -7.49 -1.43
N GLN A 15 16.26 -6.18 -1.58
CA GLN A 15 15.76 -5.18 -0.63
C GLN A 15 14.24 -5.22 -0.52
N LEU A 16 13.54 -5.37 -1.64
CA LEU A 16 12.08 -5.47 -1.65
C LEU A 16 11.61 -6.69 -0.86
N GLU A 17 12.28 -7.82 -1.01
CA GLU A 17 12.00 -9.02 -0.22
C GLU A 17 12.23 -8.81 1.27
N GLN A 18 13.31 -8.13 1.64
CA GLN A 18 13.60 -7.77 3.04
C GLN A 18 12.50 -6.86 3.62
N ARG A 19 12.02 -5.88 2.84
CA ARG A 19 10.91 -5.02 3.25
C ARG A 19 9.61 -5.79 3.43
N GLN A 20 9.36 -6.76 2.58
CA GLN A 20 8.20 -7.65 2.74
C GLN A 20 8.31 -8.51 4.01
N ASN A 21 9.48 -9.03 4.33
CA ASN A 21 9.70 -9.78 5.55
C ASN A 21 9.48 -8.90 6.80
N ALA A 22 9.96 -7.66 6.78
CA ALA A 22 9.70 -6.68 7.84
C ALA A 22 8.21 -6.38 7.98
N PHE A 23 7.49 -6.26 6.88
CA PHE A 23 6.04 -6.07 6.88
C PHE A 23 5.30 -7.27 7.50
N LYS A 24 5.66 -8.50 7.14
CA LYS A 24 5.09 -9.71 7.74
C LYS A 24 5.30 -9.74 9.26
N ASN A 25 6.49 -9.37 9.72
CA ASN A 25 6.80 -9.30 11.14
C ASN A 25 5.95 -8.24 11.85
N ALA A 26 5.74 -7.08 11.22
CA ALA A 26 4.89 -6.03 11.74
C ALA A 26 3.43 -6.48 11.86
N ILE A 27 2.92 -7.18 10.85
CA ILE A 27 1.58 -7.80 10.87
C ILE A 27 1.44 -8.74 12.06
N HIS A 28 2.44 -9.59 12.29
CA HIS A 28 2.44 -10.54 13.40
C HIS A 28 2.39 -9.84 14.75
N LYS A 29 3.11 -8.73 14.92
CA LYS A 29 3.13 -7.93 16.15
C LYS A 29 1.86 -7.11 16.39
N GLY A 30 1.17 -6.73 15.32
CA GLY A 30 -0.15 -6.12 15.37
C GLY A 30 -0.21 -4.62 15.67
N ASN A 31 0.90 -3.89 15.71
CA ASN A 31 0.91 -2.44 15.88
C ASN A 31 0.61 -1.73 14.57
N ALA A 32 -0.52 -1.01 14.48
CA ALA A 32 -0.99 -0.39 13.25
C ALA A 32 -0.01 0.62 12.62
N MET A 33 0.64 1.45 13.44
CA MET A 33 1.63 2.42 12.94
C MET A 33 2.85 1.72 12.34
N ASN A 34 3.33 0.68 13.00
CA ASN A 34 4.47 -0.11 12.52
C ASN A 34 4.13 -0.86 11.23
N ILE A 35 2.92 -1.38 11.13
CA ILE A 35 2.41 -2.01 9.89
C ILE A 35 2.40 -0.97 8.75
N ALA A 36 1.88 0.23 9.00
CA ALA A 36 1.83 1.29 8.01
C ALA A 36 3.22 1.73 7.54
N GLU A 37 4.18 1.87 8.46
CA GLU A 37 5.55 2.26 8.14
C GLU A 37 6.27 1.20 7.31
N THR A 38 6.09 -0.07 7.65
CA THR A 38 6.69 -1.18 6.89
C THR A 38 6.04 -1.37 5.53
N ASP A 39 4.74 -1.12 5.40
CA ASP A 39 4.05 -1.09 4.12
C ASP A 39 4.57 0.03 3.23
N GLU A 40 4.72 1.23 3.78
CA GLU A 40 5.31 2.37 3.06
C GLU A 40 6.72 2.05 2.57
N ALA A 41 7.56 1.45 3.42
CA ALA A 41 8.93 1.09 3.07
C ALA A 41 8.98 0.06 1.92
N PHE A 42 8.07 -0.88 1.88
CA PHE A 42 7.92 -1.83 0.78
C PHE A 42 7.65 -1.11 -0.55
N HIS A 43 6.67 -0.23 -0.56
CA HIS A 43 6.30 0.52 -1.78
C HIS A 43 7.40 1.48 -2.22
N ASP A 44 8.12 2.12 -1.30
CA ASP A 44 9.22 3.03 -1.62
C ASP A 44 10.33 2.36 -2.43
N VAL A 45 10.66 1.12 -2.16
CA VAL A 45 11.66 0.37 -2.95
C VAL A 45 11.20 0.25 -4.41
N ILE A 46 9.92 -0.02 -4.63
CA ILE A 46 9.34 -0.09 -5.97
C ILE A 46 9.39 1.28 -6.66
N TYR A 47 9.02 2.34 -5.97
CA TYR A 47 9.02 3.71 -6.52
C TYR A 47 10.42 4.14 -6.96
N LEU A 48 11.42 3.94 -6.12
CA LEU A 48 12.81 4.25 -6.45
C LEU A 48 13.33 3.35 -7.56
N GLY A 49 12.90 2.10 -7.61
CA GLY A 49 13.25 1.13 -8.64
C GLY A 49 12.74 1.47 -10.04
N THR A 50 11.80 2.41 -10.16
CA THR A 50 11.33 2.91 -11.47
C THR A 50 12.41 3.69 -12.22
N GLY A 51 13.41 4.24 -11.52
CA GLY A 51 14.39 5.14 -12.09
C GLY A 51 13.79 6.41 -12.70
N ASN A 52 12.60 6.79 -12.27
CA ASN A 52 11.85 7.95 -12.77
C ASN A 52 11.68 8.98 -11.65
N ASP A 53 12.60 9.93 -11.56
CA ASP A 53 12.64 10.92 -10.47
C ASP A 53 11.37 11.79 -10.41
N LYS A 54 10.79 12.09 -11.56
CA LYS A 54 9.57 12.90 -11.63
C LYS A 54 8.36 12.15 -11.05
N LEU A 55 8.25 10.86 -11.35
CA LEU A 55 7.22 10.00 -10.77
C LEU A 55 7.40 9.89 -9.26
N VAL A 56 8.62 9.68 -8.78
CA VAL A 56 8.93 9.64 -7.34
C VAL A 56 8.53 10.93 -6.66
N GLN A 57 8.81 12.08 -7.27
CA GLN A 57 8.41 13.39 -6.74
C GLN A 57 6.89 13.52 -6.62
N ILE A 58 6.14 13.10 -7.63
CA ILE A 58 4.66 13.12 -7.60
C ILE A 58 4.14 12.24 -6.45
N LEU A 59 4.69 11.03 -6.32
CA LEU A 59 4.30 10.11 -5.25
C LEU A 59 4.66 10.66 -3.86
N ASN A 60 5.80 11.31 -3.72
CA ASN A 60 6.18 11.96 -2.46
C ASN A 60 5.23 13.10 -2.07
N ASN A 61 4.70 13.84 -3.04
CA ASN A 61 3.71 14.87 -2.79
C ASN A 61 2.37 14.31 -2.28
N LEU A 62 2.07 13.04 -2.57
CA LEU A 62 0.87 12.35 -2.13
C LEU A 62 1.09 11.52 -0.85
N ARG A 63 2.31 11.51 -0.30
CA ARG A 63 2.72 10.61 0.78
C ARG A 63 1.83 10.68 2.02
N GLU A 64 1.53 11.88 2.51
CA GLU A 64 0.69 12.06 3.70
C GLU A 64 -0.73 11.55 3.48
N GLN A 65 -1.31 11.83 2.32
CA GLN A 65 -2.65 11.37 1.97
C GLN A 65 -2.69 9.86 1.83
N MET A 66 -1.71 9.28 1.17
CA MET A 66 -1.57 7.83 1.02
C MET A 66 -1.39 7.15 2.39
N TYR A 67 -0.62 7.74 3.29
CA TYR A 67 -0.43 7.23 4.64
C TYR A 67 -1.73 7.17 5.44
N ARG A 68 -2.57 8.21 5.34
CA ARG A 68 -3.88 8.24 6.00
C ARG A 68 -4.81 7.14 5.49
N TYR A 69 -4.86 6.92 4.18
CA TYR A 69 -5.64 5.83 3.58
C TYR A 69 -5.11 4.46 3.99
N ARG A 70 -3.80 4.33 4.07
CA ARG A 70 -3.14 3.10 4.51
C ARG A 70 -3.51 2.76 5.96
N LEU A 71 -3.47 3.72 6.86
CA LEU A 71 -3.91 3.53 8.24
C LEU A 71 -5.38 3.12 8.32
N GLU A 72 -6.23 3.73 7.52
CA GLU A 72 -7.66 3.41 7.47
C GLU A 72 -7.90 1.97 7.05
N TYR A 73 -7.17 1.47 6.07
CA TYR A 73 -7.24 0.07 5.64
C TYR A 73 -6.72 -0.88 6.72
N ILE A 74 -5.61 -0.54 7.36
CA ILE A 74 -4.92 -1.38 8.35
C ILE A 74 -5.70 -1.51 9.67
N LYS A 75 -6.62 -0.60 9.97
CA LYS A 75 -7.50 -0.72 11.15
C LYS A 75 -8.27 -2.03 11.17
N ASP A 76 -8.68 -2.53 10.04
CA ASP A 76 -9.38 -3.79 9.91
C ASP A 76 -8.36 -4.94 9.94
N GLU A 77 -8.31 -5.64 11.08
CA GLU A 77 -7.37 -6.75 11.29
C GLU A 77 -7.56 -7.88 10.26
N ASP A 78 -8.79 -8.11 9.82
CA ASP A 78 -9.11 -9.15 8.82
C ASP A 78 -8.49 -8.83 7.45
N LYS A 79 -8.22 -7.55 7.16
CA LYS A 79 -7.62 -7.11 5.90
C LYS A 79 -6.09 -7.23 5.86
N ARG A 80 -5.44 -7.33 7.01
CA ARG A 80 -3.96 -7.32 7.09
C ARG A 80 -3.33 -8.50 6.37
N GLN A 81 -3.90 -9.71 6.49
CA GLN A 81 -3.40 -10.88 5.78
C GLN A 81 -3.58 -10.78 4.26
N ILE A 82 -4.61 -10.10 3.81
CA ILE A 82 -4.83 -9.83 2.38
C ILE A 82 -3.68 -8.99 1.83
N LEU A 83 -3.23 -7.97 2.58
CA LEU A 83 -2.06 -7.16 2.19
C LEU A 83 -0.80 -8.00 2.04
N VAL A 84 -0.55 -8.93 2.94
CA VAL A 84 0.61 -9.84 2.86
C VAL A 84 0.57 -10.64 1.55
N VAL A 85 -0.56 -11.21 1.22
CA VAL A 85 -0.75 -11.99 -0.01
C VAL A 85 -0.58 -11.13 -1.25
N GLU A 86 -1.16 -9.93 -1.26
CA GLU A 86 -1.05 -8.99 -2.37
C GLU A 86 0.40 -8.54 -2.60
N HIS A 87 1.14 -8.23 -1.54
CA HIS A 87 2.58 -7.93 -1.62
C HIS A 87 3.39 -9.11 -2.15
N GLU A 88 3.07 -10.34 -1.75
CA GLU A 88 3.74 -11.55 -2.26
C GLU A 88 3.54 -11.71 -3.76
N HIS A 89 2.34 -11.44 -4.27
CA HIS A 89 2.06 -11.48 -5.70
C HIS A 89 2.86 -10.42 -6.48
N ILE A 90 2.95 -9.21 -5.95
CA ILE A 90 3.76 -8.13 -6.53
C ILE A 90 5.23 -8.52 -6.57
N LEU A 91 5.76 -8.97 -5.43
CA LEU A 91 7.16 -9.39 -5.30
C LEU A 91 7.51 -10.54 -6.27
N ALA A 92 6.67 -11.56 -6.33
CA ALA A 92 6.87 -12.70 -7.24
C ALA A 92 6.90 -12.27 -8.71
N ALA A 93 5.99 -11.37 -9.11
CA ALA A 93 5.94 -10.85 -10.48
C ALA A 93 7.17 -10.01 -10.82
N ILE A 94 7.67 -9.20 -9.89
CA ILE A 94 8.90 -8.43 -10.08
C ILE A 94 10.13 -9.35 -10.15
N LYS A 95 10.22 -10.37 -9.30
CA LYS A 95 11.32 -11.35 -9.33
C LYS A 95 11.44 -12.06 -10.67
N THR A 96 10.32 -12.44 -11.25
CA THR A 96 10.26 -13.10 -12.56
C THR A 96 10.24 -12.11 -13.72
N ARG A 97 10.21 -10.83 -13.45
CA ARG A 97 10.09 -9.74 -14.43
C ARG A 97 8.90 -9.91 -15.37
N ASN A 98 7.81 -10.44 -14.83
CA ASN A 98 6.56 -10.60 -15.56
C ASN A 98 5.73 -9.33 -15.45
N ILE A 99 5.85 -8.48 -16.47
CA ILE A 99 5.22 -7.15 -16.50
C ILE A 99 3.69 -7.25 -16.41
N ALA A 100 3.09 -8.17 -17.16
CA ALA A 100 1.64 -8.32 -17.18
C ALA A 100 1.09 -8.72 -15.81
N GLU A 101 1.71 -9.67 -15.13
CA GLU A 101 1.33 -10.08 -13.77
C GLU A 101 1.61 -9.00 -12.75
N ALA A 102 2.74 -8.28 -12.86
CA ALA A 102 3.05 -7.18 -11.97
C ALA A 102 1.99 -6.07 -12.05
N LYS A 103 1.56 -5.71 -13.25
CA LYS A 103 0.50 -4.71 -13.48
C LYS A 103 -0.83 -5.18 -12.89
N ASN A 104 -1.20 -6.43 -13.10
CA ASN A 104 -2.43 -7.00 -12.56
C ASN A 104 -2.40 -7.04 -11.02
N ALA A 105 -1.30 -7.50 -10.44
CA ALA A 105 -1.14 -7.56 -8.99
C ALA A 105 -1.19 -6.17 -8.33
N ALA A 106 -0.54 -5.18 -8.93
CA ALA A 106 -0.56 -3.81 -8.43
C ALA A 106 -1.97 -3.18 -8.54
N ARG A 107 -2.66 -3.41 -9.65
CA ARG A 107 -4.03 -2.91 -9.83
C ARG A 107 -4.99 -3.52 -8.82
N GLU A 108 -4.97 -4.82 -8.65
CA GLU A 108 -5.81 -5.53 -7.67
C GLU A 108 -5.56 -5.00 -6.25
N HIS A 109 -4.30 -4.80 -5.89
CA HIS A 109 -3.90 -4.25 -4.61
C HIS A 109 -4.48 -2.85 -4.34
N ILE A 110 -4.37 -1.96 -5.32
CA ILE A 110 -4.91 -0.60 -5.23
C ILE A 110 -6.44 -0.61 -5.21
N ASP A 111 -7.09 -1.39 -6.09
CA ASP A 111 -8.55 -1.47 -6.17
C ASP A 111 -9.15 -2.00 -4.87
N ASN A 112 -8.55 -3.02 -4.27
CA ASN A 112 -9.01 -3.57 -2.99
C ASN A 112 -8.91 -2.55 -1.85
N GLN A 113 -7.83 -1.77 -1.82
CA GLN A 113 -7.67 -0.69 -0.84
C GLN A 113 -8.72 0.41 -1.04
N GLU A 114 -8.95 0.83 -2.27
CA GLU A 114 -9.93 1.87 -2.61
C GLU A 114 -11.35 1.47 -2.16
N ILE A 115 -11.78 0.26 -2.47
CA ILE A 115 -13.10 -0.25 -2.08
C ILE A 115 -13.26 -0.23 -0.56
N THR A 116 -12.29 -0.73 0.18
CA THR A 116 -12.35 -0.83 1.64
C THR A 116 -12.34 0.54 2.29
N VAL A 117 -11.47 1.44 1.87
CA VAL A 117 -11.36 2.80 2.42
C VAL A 117 -12.63 3.60 2.14
N SER A 118 -13.16 3.53 0.91
CA SER A 118 -14.40 4.21 0.53
C SER A 118 -15.59 3.73 1.37
N LYS A 119 -15.68 2.44 1.62
CA LYS A 119 -16.72 1.86 2.48
C LYS A 119 -16.60 2.35 3.93
N ASN A 120 -15.41 2.35 4.50
CA ASN A 120 -15.15 2.78 5.86
C ASN A 120 -15.48 4.27 6.05
N ILE A 121 -15.17 5.12 5.09
CA ILE A 121 -15.50 6.55 5.11
C ILE A 121 -17.02 6.75 5.12
N LYS A 122 -17.75 6.05 4.27
CA LYS A 122 -19.23 6.11 4.23
C LYS A 122 -19.85 5.68 5.55
N GLU A 123 -19.39 4.59 6.14
CA GLU A 123 -19.87 4.12 7.43
C GLU A 123 -19.63 5.15 8.55
N GLN A 124 -18.51 5.87 8.52
CA GLN A 124 -18.23 6.95 9.48
C GLN A 124 -19.16 8.17 9.29
N GLU A 125 -19.49 8.53 8.05
CA GLU A 125 -20.41 9.61 7.75
C GLU A 125 -21.84 9.28 8.21
N ASP A 126 -22.27 8.05 8.05
CA ASP A 126 -23.60 7.58 8.46
C ASP A 126 -23.77 7.53 9.99
N VAL A 127 -22.67 7.36 10.73
CA VAL A 127 -22.66 7.31 12.20
C VAL A 127 -22.59 8.69 12.85
N GLN A 128 -22.18 9.73 12.13
CA GLN A 128 -22.18 11.09 12.66
C GLN A 128 -23.61 11.65 12.68
N PRO A 129 -24.21 11.91 13.87
CA PRO A 129 -25.51 12.56 13.90
C PRO A 129 -25.40 13.92 13.25
N VAL A 130 -26.32 14.22 12.37
CA VAL A 130 -26.51 15.57 11.83
C VAL A 130 -26.50 16.52 13.01
N ARG A 131 -25.42 17.27 13.19
CA ARG A 131 -25.42 18.38 14.13
C ARG A 131 -26.50 19.32 13.69
N GLY A 132 -27.62 19.26 14.40
CA GLY A 132 -28.75 20.15 14.17
C GLY A 132 -28.24 21.58 14.12
N ARG A 133 -28.48 22.25 13.01
CA ARG A 133 -28.37 23.71 12.95
C ARG A 133 -29.28 24.24 14.04
N GLY A 134 -28.67 24.66 15.14
CA GLY A 134 -29.40 25.43 16.14
C GLY A 134 -30.01 26.64 15.46
N ARG A 135 -31.30 26.63 15.34
CA ARG A 135 -32.05 27.86 15.01
C ARG A 135 -31.88 28.79 16.20
N ARG A 136 -31.28 29.91 15.94
CA ARG A 136 -31.48 31.09 16.82
C ARG A 136 -32.87 31.66 16.57
#